data_cc47c9b9e7ba0bf1c7b93060b5f16160
#
_entry.id   cc47c9b9e7ba0bf1c7b93060b5f16160
#
_cell.length_a   1.000
_cell.length_b   1.000
_cell.length_c   1.000
_cell.angle_alpha   90.00
_cell.angle_beta   90.00
_cell.angle_gamma   90.00
#
_symmetry.space_group_name_H-M   'P 1'
#
loop_
_entity.id
_entity.type
_entity.pdbx_description
1 polymer ?
#
loop_
_entity_poly.entity_id
_entity_poly.type
_entity_poly.pdbx_seq_one_letter_code
_entity_poly.pdbx_strand_id
1 'polypeptide(L)'
;MAVDSAIQHWQEQIKGALAQGKRLRIRGAGSKDFLGAVGAFDEDITTQSHQGIIDYSPTELVMTVRSGTPLATVKAVLAEQRQFWPCDPPTFGGAGTIGGAIAAGV
;
A
#
# COMPACT_ATOMS: atom_id res chain seq x y z
N MET A 1 6.91 -2.08 -21.99
CA MET A 1 6.38 -2.64 -20.73
C MET A 1 4.95 -2.14 -20.54
N ALA A 2 4.04 -3.06 -20.32
CA ALA A 2 2.65 -2.67 -20.11
C ALA A 2 2.50 -1.95 -18.76
N VAL A 3 1.78 -0.84 -18.75
CA VAL A 3 1.45 -0.14 -17.53
C VAL A 3 0.40 -0.97 -16.79
N ASP A 4 0.57 -1.14 -15.48
CA ASP A 4 -0.40 -1.83 -14.64
C ASP A 4 -1.75 -1.12 -14.74
N SER A 5 -2.83 -1.88 -14.92
CA SER A 5 -4.17 -1.31 -15.10
C SER A 5 -4.62 -0.49 -13.89
N ALA A 6 -4.20 -0.88 -12.68
CA ALA A 6 -4.49 -0.10 -11.48
C ALA A 6 -3.82 1.26 -11.53
N ILE A 7 -2.57 1.31 -12.00
CA ILE A 7 -1.82 2.57 -12.13
C ILE A 7 -2.50 3.49 -13.15
N GLN A 8 -2.93 2.95 -14.29
CA GLN A 8 -3.66 3.74 -15.29
C GLN A 8 -4.96 4.30 -14.72
N HIS A 9 -5.70 3.50 -13.98
CA HIS A 9 -6.93 3.95 -13.34
C HIS A 9 -6.68 5.09 -12.36
N TRP A 10 -5.62 4.97 -11.54
CA TRP A 10 -5.25 6.04 -10.61
C TRP A 10 -4.84 7.32 -11.32
N GLN A 11 -4.08 7.20 -12.41
CA GLN A 11 -3.68 8.37 -13.20
C GLN A 11 -4.91 9.10 -13.73
N GLU A 12 -5.88 8.39 -14.26
CA GLU A 12 -7.12 8.98 -14.75
C GLU A 12 -7.93 9.62 -13.62
N GLN A 13 -8.01 8.95 -12.48
CA GLN A 13 -8.72 9.44 -11.31
C GLN A 13 -8.09 10.74 -10.78
N ILE A 14 -6.76 10.79 -10.70
CA ILE A 14 -6.03 11.99 -10.27
C ILE A 14 -6.23 13.15 -11.24
N LYS A 15 -6.12 12.88 -12.54
CA LYS A 15 -6.34 13.91 -13.56
C LYS A 15 -7.77 14.45 -13.51
N GLY A 16 -8.75 13.58 -13.36
CA GLY A 16 -10.14 13.98 -13.25
C GLY A 16 -10.41 14.81 -12.01
N ALA A 17 -9.84 14.41 -10.87
CA ALA A 17 -9.98 15.15 -9.63
C ALA A 17 -9.35 16.54 -9.71
N LEU A 18 -8.17 16.64 -10.32
CA LEU A 18 -7.49 17.92 -10.52
C LEU A 18 -8.33 18.85 -11.38
N ALA A 19 -8.89 18.34 -12.47
CA ALA A 19 -9.73 19.15 -13.38
C ALA A 19 -11.01 19.65 -12.71
N GLN A 20 -11.55 18.91 -11.73
CA GLN A 20 -12.81 19.21 -11.05
C GLN A 20 -12.61 19.86 -9.68
N GLY A 21 -11.35 20.06 -9.25
CA GLY A 21 -11.05 20.61 -7.93
C GLY A 21 -11.44 19.69 -6.78
N LYS A 22 -11.50 18.39 -7.01
CA LYS A 22 -11.84 17.41 -5.97
C LYS A 22 -10.63 17.06 -5.12
N ARG A 23 -10.89 16.74 -3.84
CA ARG A 23 -9.88 16.29 -2.91
C ARG A 23 -9.89 14.77 -2.83
N LEU A 24 -8.70 14.17 -2.90
CA LEU A 24 -8.52 12.73 -2.87
C LEU A 24 -7.89 12.28 -1.55
N ARG A 25 -8.34 11.14 -1.06
CA ARG A 25 -7.69 10.43 0.04
C ARG A 25 -7.11 9.14 -0.49
N ILE A 26 -5.82 8.91 -0.21
CA ILE A 26 -5.14 7.66 -0.55
C ILE A 26 -5.19 6.75 0.66
N ARG A 27 -5.68 5.52 0.50
CA ARG A 27 -5.77 4.56 1.58
C ARG A 27 -5.49 3.15 1.12
N GLY A 28 -4.91 2.33 2.02
CA GLY A 28 -4.77 0.90 1.85
C GLY A 28 -5.98 0.19 2.44
N ALA A 29 -5.76 -0.57 3.52
CA ALA A 29 -6.84 -1.27 4.21
C ALA A 29 -7.66 -0.38 5.15
N GLY A 30 -7.25 0.87 5.34
CA GLY A 30 -7.94 1.79 6.24
C GLY A 30 -7.66 1.57 7.73
N SER A 31 -6.67 0.73 8.06
CA SER A 31 -6.38 0.38 9.45
C SER A 31 -5.90 1.56 10.30
N LYS A 32 -5.44 2.63 9.65
CA LYS A 32 -4.93 3.84 10.31
C LYS A 32 -5.78 5.07 10.01
N ASP A 33 -7.00 4.90 9.55
CA ASP A 33 -7.89 6.02 9.21
C ASP A 33 -8.18 6.93 10.41
N PHE A 34 -8.06 6.40 11.64
CA PHE A 34 -8.26 7.17 12.86
C PHE A 34 -7.07 8.09 13.20
N LEU A 35 -5.94 7.94 12.51
CA LEU A 35 -4.76 8.77 12.75
C LEU A 35 -4.81 10.02 11.86
N GLY A 36 -4.35 11.13 12.42
CA GLY A 36 -4.25 12.38 11.69
C GLY A 36 -5.53 13.20 11.70
N ALA A 37 -5.52 14.30 10.96
CA ALA A 37 -6.65 15.21 10.89
C ALA A 37 -7.78 14.60 10.07
N VAL A 38 -9.00 14.76 10.58
CA VAL A 38 -10.19 14.41 9.81
C VAL A 38 -10.50 15.56 8.86
N GLY A 39 -10.45 15.30 7.56
CA GLY A 39 -10.76 16.28 6.53
C GLY A 39 -11.93 15.81 5.67
N ALA A 40 -12.49 16.75 4.91
CA ALA A 40 -13.48 16.41 3.90
C ALA A 40 -12.77 15.93 2.63
N PHE A 41 -13.17 14.75 2.16
CA PHE A 41 -12.66 14.16 0.94
C PHE A 41 -13.82 13.91 -0.02
N ASP A 42 -13.56 14.06 -1.32
CA ASP A 42 -14.58 13.84 -2.34
C ASP A 42 -14.51 12.42 -2.88
N GLU A 43 -13.30 11.87 -2.98
CA GLU A 43 -13.06 10.51 -3.49
C GLU A 43 -11.89 9.85 -2.76
N ASP A 44 -11.90 8.53 -2.74
CA ASP A 44 -10.79 7.71 -2.24
C ASP A 44 -10.05 7.07 -3.40
N ILE A 45 -8.71 7.05 -3.29
CA ILE A 45 -7.87 6.15 -4.07
C ILE A 45 -7.50 5.00 -3.14
N THR A 46 -7.97 3.79 -3.45
CA THR A 46 -7.63 2.60 -2.67
C THR A 46 -6.56 1.79 -3.39
N THR A 47 -5.57 1.33 -2.61
CA THR A 47 -4.47 0.51 -3.13
C THR A 47 -4.67 -0.98 -2.88
N GLN A 48 -5.75 -1.38 -2.22
CA GLN A 48 -5.98 -2.76 -1.80
C GLN A 48 -5.97 -3.77 -2.95
N SER A 49 -6.43 -3.39 -4.14
CA SER A 49 -6.42 -4.28 -5.30
C SER A 49 -5.04 -4.40 -5.96
N HIS A 50 -4.12 -3.51 -5.62
CA HIS A 50 -2.76 -3.50 -6.19
C HIS A 50 -1.84 -4.33 -5.31
N GLN A 51 -1.94 -5.66 -5.46
CA GLN A 51 -1.27 -6.64 -4.61
C GLN A 51 -0.34 -7.53 -5.41
N GLY A 52 0.65 -8.06 -4.73
CA GLY A 52 1.53 -9.08 -5.25
C GLY A 52 3.00 -8.77 -5.02
N ILE A 53 3.79 -9.82 -4.94
CA ILE A 53 5.24 -9.72 -4.86
C ILE A 53 5.76 -9.87 -6.29
N ILE A 54 6.43 -8.84 -6.78
CA ILE A 54 6.93 -8.79 -8.14
C ILE A 54 8.25 -9.54 -8.26
N ASP A 55 9.14 -9.33 -7.28
CA ASP A 55 10.46 -9.94 -7.26
C ASP A 55 10.96 -10.05 -5.82
N TYR A 56 11.74 -11.06 -5.55
CA TYR A 56 12.34 -11.27 -4.26
C TYR A 56 13.71 -11.95 -4.42
N SER A 57 14.75 -11.27 -3.98
CA SER A 57 16.12 -11.79 -3.99
C SER A 57 16.59 -11.98 -2.54
N PRO A 58 16.36 -13.16 -1.93
CA PRO A 58 16.68 -13.40 -0.52
C PRO A 58 18.13 -13.16 -0.17
N THR A 59 19.06 -13.52 -1.06
CA THR A 59 20.49 -13.35 -0.81
C THR A 59 20.91 -11.88 -0.79
N GLU A 60 20.17 -11.02 -1.49
CA GLU A 60 20.44 -9.59 -1.54
C GLU A 60 19.61 -8.80 -0.54
N LEU A 61 18.67 -9.45 0.15
CA LEU A 61 17.74 -8.83 1.10
C LEU A 61 16.89 -7.75 0.43
N VAL A 62 16.46 -7.99 -0.81
CA VAL A 62 15.67 -7.05 -1.60
C VAL A 62 14.38 -7.69 -2.07
N MET A 63 13.29 -6.97 -1.94
CA MET A 63 11.98 -7.41 -2.40
C MET A 63 11.26 -6.23 -3.08
N THR A 64 10.64 -6.51 -4.21
CA THR A 64 9.77 -5.54 -4.90
C THR A 64 8.33 -6.01 -4.76
N VAL A 65 7.50 -5.18 -4.15
CA VAL A 65 6.10 -5.53 -3.84
C VAL A 65 5.17 -4.41 -4.28
N ARG A 66 3.96 -4.77 -4.67
CA ARG A 66 2.90 -3.78 -4.90
C ARG A 66 2.40 -3.24 -3.55
N SER A 67 2.10 -1.95 -3.51
CA SER A 67 1.82 -1.23 -2.26
C SER A 67 0.60 -1.75 -1.48
N GLY A 68 -0.38 -2.31 -2.16
CA GLY A 68 -1.58 -2.86 -1.52
C GLY A 68 -1.42 -4.26 -0.95
N THR A 69 -0.23 -4.84 -1.05
CA THR A 69 0.03 -6.19 -0.54
C THR A 69 -0.10 -6.22 0.99
N PRO A 70 -0.89 -7.13 1.55
CA PRO A 70 -1.00 -7.26 3.00
C PRO A 70 0.35 -7.55 3.65
N LEU A 71 0.61 -6.93 4.81
CA LEU A 71 1.82 -7.20 5.58
C LEU A 71 1.96 -8.69 5.92
N ALA A 72 0.85 -9.36 6.22
CA ALA A 72 0.84 -10.78 6.52
C ALA A 72 1.41 -11.61 5.36
N THR A 73 1.10 -11.24 4.12
CA THR A 73 1.63 -11.91 2.93
C THR A 73 3.14 -11.72 2.82
N VAL A 74 3.63 -10.49 3.03
CA VAL A 74 5.06 -10.19 2.99
C VAL A 74 5.79 -10.98 4.07
N LYS A 75 5.28 -10.98 5.30
CA LYS A 75 5.89 -11.71 6.41
C LYS A 75 5.94 -13.22 6.15
N ALA A 76 4.89 -13.78 5.57
CA ALA A 76 4.84 -15.21 5.25
C ALA A 76 5.90 -15.60 4.22
N VAL A 77 6.05 -14.80 3.17
CA VAL A 77 7.06 -15.06 2.13
C VAL A 77 8.49 -14.94 2.69
N LEU A 78 8.73 -13.93 3.54
CA LEU A 78 10.03 -13.78 4.20
C LEU A 78 10.34 -14.98 5.10
N ALA A 79 9.36 -15.45 5.85
CA ALA A 79 9.53 -16.59 6.76
C ALA A 79 9.93 -17.87 6.01
N GLU A 80 9.46 -18.08 4.78
CA GLU A 80 9.85 -19.21 3.94
C GLU A 80 11.36 -19.24 3.68
N GLN A 81 12.00 -18.06 3.66
CA GLN A 81 13.44 -17.91 3.46
C GLN A 81 14.17 -17.62 4.78
N ARG A 82 13.54 -17.90 5.93
CA ARG A 82 14.08 -17.66 7.27
C ARG A 82 14.51 -16.21 7.48
N GLN A 83 13.75 -15.28 6.89
CA GLN A 83 13.96 -13.85 7.03
C GLN A 83 12.77 -13.21 7.72
N PHE A 84 12.94 -11.99 8.21
CA PHE A 84 11.86 -11.24 8.83
C PHE A 84 12.03 -9.76 8.56
N TRP A 85 10.93 -9.02 8.65
CA TRP A 85 10.95 -7.57 8.56
C TRP A 85 11.38 -7.03 9.93
N PRO A 86 12.50 -6.27 10.00
CA PRO A 86 13.02 -5.80 11.29
C PRO A 86 12.15 -4.71 11.94
N CYS A 87 11.31 -4.03 11.15
CA CYS A 87 10.33 -3.08 11.67
C CYS A 87 9.06 -3.83 11.97
N ASP A 88 8.46 -3.59 13.13
CA ASP A 88 7.22 -4.23 13.53
C ASP A 88 6.12 -3.17 13.60
N PRO A 89 5.57 -2.75 12.44
CA PRO A 89 4.56 -1.72 12.43
C PRO A 89 3.28 -2.20 13.09
N PRO A 90 2.59 -1.35 13.87
CA PRO A 90 1.32 -1.71 14.43
C PRO A 90 0.30 -1.93 13.32
N THR A 91 -0.43 -3.04 13.36
CA THR A 91 -1.38 -3.41 12.32
C THR A 91 -2.83 -3.06 12.68
N PHE A 92 -3.09 -2.71 13.93
CA PHE A 92 -4.42 -2.27 14.38
C PHE A 92 -5.54 -3.23 13.91
N GLY A 93 -5.44 -4.47 14.32
CA GLY A 93 -6.42 -5.50 13.94
C GLY A 93 -5.94 -6.42 12.82
N GLY A 94 -4.68 -6.34 12.43
CA GLY A 94 -4.07 -7.27 11.48
C GLY A 94 -4.27 -6.94 10.01
N ALA A 95 -4.87 -5.80 9.68
CA ALA A 95 -5.28 -5.45 8.33
C ALA A 95 -4.36 -4.46 7.61
N GLY A 96 -3.09 -4.37 7.97
CA GLY A 96 -2.15 -3.43 7.35
C GLY A 96 -1.64 -3.86 5.99
N THR A 97 -1.30 -2.87 5.14
CA THR A 97 -0.61 -3.10 3.87
C THR A 97 0.83 -2.62 3.96
N ILE A 98 1.69 -3.12 3.07
CA ILE A 98 3.10 -2.71 3.04
C ILE A 98 3.23 -1.21 2.71
N GLY A 99 2.44 -0.71 1.77
CA GLY A 99 2.47 0.71 1.43
C GLY A 99 2.02 1.60 2.57
N GLY A 100 0.98 1.20 3.29
CA GLY A 100 0.49 1.93 4.47
C GLY A 100 1.52 1.96 5.59
N ALA A 101 2.22 0.86 5.84
CA ALA A 101 3.26 0.79 6.86
C ALA A 101 4.41 1.73 6.54
N ILE A 102 4.88 1.75 5.29
CA ILE A 102 5.96 2.64 4.87
C ILE A 102 5.52 4.09 4.93
N ALA A 103 4.31 4.39 4.47
CA ALA A 103 3.77 5.76 4.46
C ALA A 103 3.62 6.31 5.88
N ALA A 104 3.31 5.46 6.85
CA ALA A 104 3.19 5.86 8.26
C ALA A 104 4.54 6.04 8.95
N GLY A 105 5.63 5.67 8.33
CA GLY A 105 6.97 5.84 8.90
C GLY A 105 7.34 4.85 9.99
N VAL A 106 6.71 3.70 9.99
CA VAL A 106 6.93 2.67 11.02
C VAL A 106 7.62 1.44 10.46
#